data_6d6ecab474256185acc5da705044c24d
#
_entry.id   6d6ecab474256185acc5da705044c24d
#
_cell.length_a   1.000
_cell.length_b   1.000
_cell.length_c   1.000
_cell.angle_alpha   90.00
_cell.angle_beta   90.00
_cell.angle_gamma   90.00
#
_symmetry.space_group_name_H-M   'P 1'
#
loop_
_entity.id
_entity.type
_entity.pdbx_description
1 polymer ?
#
loop_
_entity_poly.entity_id
_entity_poly.type
_entity_poly.pdbx_seq_one_letter_code
_entity_poly.pdbx_strand_id
1 'polypeptide(L)'
;MTKLFFAPAALALAGMAFLSTPTLADGPQAIATAANHAGLAAAAGGIDMVHTHLHHVVNCLVGPGGDGFDAGPGNPCANAGGGAIPQTADAATKAKLTAAATQAKAGIANADMAAAKKTASDVQAMLK
;
A
#
# COMPACT_ATOMS: atom_id res chain seq x y z
N MET A 1 -11.95 -71.31 25.08
CA MET A 1 -12.69 -70.22 24.40
C MET A 1 -11.97 -68.91 24.71
N THR A 2 -11.07 -68.49 23.81
CA THR A 2 -10.24 -67.28 23.97
C THR A 2 -10.84 -66.16 23.14
N LYS A 3 -11.35 -65.11 23.80
CA LYS A 3 -11.89 -63.93 23.14
C LYS A 3 -10.76 -62.95 22.80
N LEU A 4 -10.47 -62.77 21.50
CA LEU A 4 -9.59 -61.68 21.04
C LEU A 4 -10.39 -60.35 21.08
N PHE A 5 -9.85 -59.38 21.82
CA PHE A 5 -10.32 -58.00 21.76
C PHE A 5 -9.50 -57.25 20.71
N PHE A 6 -10.16 -56.85 19.62
CA PHE A 6 -9.60 -55.89 18.65
C PHE A 6 -9.84 -54.48 19.18
N ALA A 7 -8.77 -53.73 19.41
CA ALA A 7 -8.83 -52.31 19.67
C ALA A 7 -8.77 -51.53 18.34
N PRO A 8 -9.61 -50.54 18.10
CA PRO A 8 -9.49 -49.70 16.91
C PRO A 8 -8.40 -48.65 17.15
N ALA A 9 -7.41 -48.62 16.25
CA ALA A 9 -6.41 -47.54 16.19
C ALA A 9 -7.05 -46.26 15.67
N ALA A 10 -7.16 -45.25 16.51
CA ALA A 10 -7.59 -43.92 16.08
C ALA A 10 -6.46 -43.22 15.33
N LEU A 11 -6.65 -43.02 14.03
CA LEU A 11 -5.75 -42.26 13.15
C LEU A 11 -5.98 -40.76 13.40
N ALA A 12 -5.12 -40.10 14.17
CA ALA A 12 -5.15 -38.66 14.36
C ALA A 12 -4.58 -37.99 13.09
N LEU A 13 -5.46 -37.38 12.26
CA LEU A 13 -5.03 -36.44 11.22
C LEU A 13 -4.56 -35.14 11.88
N ALA A 14 -3.25 -34.95 11.95
CA ALA A 14 -2.66 -33.66 12.28
C ALA A 14 -2.89 -32.69 11.11
N GLY A 15 -3.88 -31.79 11.25
CA GLY A 15 -4.10 -30.71 10.31
C GLY A 15 -2.93 -29.73 10.39
N MET A 16 -2.06 -29.71 9.36
CA MET A 16 -1.08 -28.65 9.17
C MET A 16 -1.83 -27.37 8.77
N ALA A 17 -2.04 -26.47 9.73
CA ALA A 17 -2.42 -25.11 9.43
C ALA A 17 -1.25 -24.43 8.72
N PHE A 18 -1.36 -24.22 7.42
CA PHE A 18 -0.45 -23.34 6.68
C PHE A 18 -0.72 -21.91 7.17
N LEU A 19 0.09 -21.44 8.10
CA LEU A 19 0.20 -20.01 8.41
C LEU A 19 0.83 -19.37 7.17
N SER A 20 0.01 -18.80 6.31
CA SER A 20 0.46 -17.92 5.25
C SER A 20 1.11 -16.71 5.92
N THR A 21 2.43 -16.69 6.01
CA THR A 21 3.17 -15.49 6.38
C THR A 21 2.87 -14.44 5.31
N PRO A 22 2.41 -13.24 5.69
CA PRO A 22 2.31 -12.16 4.72
C PRO A 22 3.70 -11.93 4.14
N THR A 23 3.85 -12.12 2.85
CA THR A 23 5.09 -11.80 2.15
C THR A 23 5.25 -10.28 2.21
N LEU A 24 6.27 -9.80 2.91
CA LEU A 24 6.68 -8.38 2.98
C LEU A 24 7.19 -7.85 1.61
N ALA A 25 6.97 -8.60 0.52
CA ALA A 25 7.49 -8.32 -0.81
C ALA A 25 6.76 -7.16 -1.53
N ASP A 26 5.53 -6.83 -1.13
CA ASP A 26 4.68 -5.90 -1.88
C ASP A 26 4.83 -4.44 -1.42
N GLY A 27 5.34 -4.18 -0.21
CA GLY A 27 5.60 -2.84 0.30
C GLY A 27 6.58 -2.03 -0.55
N PRO A 28 7.77 -2.55 -0.92
CA PRO A 28 8.71 -1.88 -1.81
C PRO A 28 8.13 -1.58 -3.19
N GLN A 29 7.31 -2.48 -3.76
CA GLN A 29 6.63 -2.26 -5.03
C GLN A 29 5.61 -1.12 -4.94
N ALA A 30 4.82 -1.07 -3.88
CA ALA A 30 3.87 0.00 -3.64
C ALA A 30 4.57 1.36 -3.49
N ILE A 31 5.73 1.42 -2.80
CA ILE A 31 6.55 2.63 -2.68
C ILE A 31 7.06 3.07 -4.05
N ALA A 32 7.61 2.17 -4.84
CA ALA A 32 8.13 2.49 -6.18
C ALA A 32 7.02 2.99 -7.11
N THR A 33 5.84 2.37 -7.07
CA THR A 33 4.67 2.81 -7.83
C THR A 33 4.21 4.20 -7.37
N ALA A 34 4.14 4.46 -6.07
CA ALA A 34 3.81 5.77 -5.52
C ALA A 34 4.81 6.85 -5.98
N ALA A 35 6.12 6.56 -5.91
CA ALA A 35 7.16 7.48 -6.38
C ALA A 35 7.02 7.81 -7.88
N ASN A 36 6.69 6.81 -8.70
CA ASN A 36 6.43 7.01 -10.13
C ASN A 36 5.23 7.93 -10.36
N HIS A 37 4.09 7.69 -9.68
CA HIS A 37 2.91 8.53 -9.80
C HIS A 37 3.14 9.95 -9.26
N ALA A 38 3.94 10.14 -8.23
CA ALA A 38 4.35 11.46 -7.78
C ALA A 38 5.11 12.22 -8.87
N GLY A 39 6.00 11.54 -9.60
CA GLY A 39 6.69 12.10 -10.77
C GLY A 39 5.74 12.45 -11.92
N LEU A 40 4.74 11.61 -12.20
CA LEU A 40 3.72 11.88 -13.22
C LEU A 40 2.85 13.09 -12.83
N ALA A 41 2.50 13.22 -11.54
CA ALA A 41 1.81 14.41 -11.03
C ALA A 41 2.64 15.68 -11.22
N ALA A 42 3.93 15.64 -10.88
CA ALA A 42 4.84 16.78 -11.06
C ALA A 42 4.99 17.18 -12.54
N ALA A 43 4.90 16.24 -13.47
CA ALA A 43 5.01 16.48 -14.91
C ALA A 43 3.68 16.81 -15.60
N ALA A 44 2.53 16.62 -14.93
CA ALA A 44 1.21 16.74 -15.53
C ALA A 44 0.93 18.13 -16.12
N GLY A 45 0.15 18.16 -17.23
CA GLY A 45 -0.19 19.40 -17.93
C GLY A 45 -1.46 20.10 -17.45
N GLY A 46 -2.21 19.50 -16.49
CA GLY A 46 -3.45 20.04 -15.96
C GLY A 46 -3.69 19.62 -14.53
N ILE A 47 -4.41 20.46 -13.78
CA ILE A 47 -4.62 20.27 -12.34
C ILE A 47 -5.35 18.95 -12.03
N ASP A 48 -6.33 18.57 -12.85
CA ASP A 48 -7.08 17.31 -12.64
C ASP A 48 -6.15 16.08 -12.72
N MET A 49 -5.19 16.12 -13.65
CA MET A 49 -4.21 15.05 -13.79
C MET A 49 -3.19 15.05 -12.63
N VAL A 50 -2.80 16.22 -12.13
CA VAL A 50 -1.98 16.34 -10.92
C VAL A 50 -2.70 15.65 -9.74
N HIS A 51 -3.97 15.99 -9.53
CA HIS A 51 -4.77 15.41 -8.44
C HIS A 51 -4.97 13.90 -8.64
N THR A 52 -5.29 13.44 -9.85
CA THR A 52 -5.45 12.01 -10.14
C THR A 52 -4.19 11.23 -9.75
N HIS A 53 -3.01 11.68 -10.16
CA HIS A 53 -1.77 10.99 -9.81
C HIS A 53 -1.41 11.10 -8.34
N LEU A 54 -1.75 12.20 -7.65
CA LEU A 54 -1.57 12.31 -6.21
C LEU A 54 -2.52 11.37 -5.44
N HIS A 55 -3.77 11.15 -5.92
CA HIS A 55 -4.64 10.10 -5.38
C HIS A 55 -4.03 8.70 -5.53
N HIS A 56 -3.41 8.41 -6.67
CA HIS A 56 -2.67 7.15 -6.86
C HIS A 56 -1.53 7.00 -5.86
N VAL A 57 -0.80 8.08 -5.55
CA VAL A 57 0.23 8.08 -4.50
C VAL A 57 -0.37 7.72 -3.15
N VAL A 58 -1.44 8.41 -2.73
CA VAL A 58 -2.12 8.14 -1.45
C VAL A 58 -2.60 6.69 -1.40
N ASN A 59 -3.29 6.22 -2.45
CA ASN A 59 -3.82 4.86 -2.52
C ASN A 59 -2.73 3.78 -2.38
N CYS A 60 -1.57 3.98 -3.02
CA CYS A 60 -0.43 3.08 -2.89
C CYS A 60 0.18 3.09 -1.49
N LEU A 61 0.20 4.24 -0.82
CA LEU A 61 0.80 4.37 0.50
C LEU A 61 -0.12 3.84 1.60
N VAL A 62 -1.39 4.23 1.61
CA VAL A 62 -2.31 3.89 2.70
C VAL A 62 -3.04 2.56 2.50
N GLY A 63 -3.28 2.17 1.25
CA GLY A 63 -4.04 0.97 0.88
C GLY A 63 -5.54 1.07 1.15
N PRO A 64 -6.33 0.07 0.69
CA PRO A 64 -7.77 0.02 0.90
C PRO A 64 -8.14 0.10 2.40
N GLY A 65 -9.04 1.00 2.76
CA GLY A 65 -9.43 1.27 4.14
C GLY A 65 -8.49 2.19 4.92
N GLY A 66 -7.36 2.62 4.33
CA GLY A 66 -6.49 3.63 4.93
C GLY A 66 -7.04 5.04 4.80
N ASP A 67 -6.58 5.95 5.69
CA ASP A 67 -7.04 7.34 5.71
C ASP A 67 -6.67 8.08 4.42
N GLY A 68 -7.68 8.58 3.71
CA GLY A 68 -7.55 9.27 2.43
C GLY A 68 -7.54 8.34 1.21
N PHE A 69 -7.77 7.03 1.37
CA PHE A 69 -7.96 6.14 0.23
C PHE A 69 -9.21 6.53 -0.56
N ASP A 70 -9.06 6.67 -1.87
CA ASP A 70 -10.16 6.97 -2.80
C ASP A 70 -10.09 6.02 -4.00
N ALA A 71 -11.10 5.18 -4.14
CA ALA A 71 -11.19 4.23 -5.25
C ALA A 71 -11.58 4.91 -6.59
N GLY A 72 -12.16 6.12 -6.57
CA GLY A 72 -12.65 6.82 -7.75
C GLY A 72 -11.59 7.05 -8.82
N PRO A 73 -10.43 7.62 -8.50
CA PRO A 73 -9.33 7.77 -9.45
C PRO A 73 -8.64 6.47 -9.85
N GLY A 74 -8.90 5.39 -9.12
CA GLY A 74 -8.27 4.08 -9.30
C GLY A 74 -7.16 3.79 -8.28
N ASN A 75 -6.77 2.51 -8.21
CA ASN A 75 -5.68 2.06 -7.34
C ASN A 75 -4.64 1.29 -8.15
N PRO A 76 -3.52 1.92 -8.58
CA PRO A 76 -2.47 1.24 -9.33
C PRO A 76 -1.71 0.21 -8.49
N CYS A 77 -1.88 0.23 -7.17
CA CYS A 77 -1.28 -0.71 -6.23
C CYS A 77 -2.25 -1.81 -5.76
N ALA A 78 -3.37 -2.04 -6.47
CA ALA A 78 -4.36 -3.05 -6.08
C ALA A 78 -3.76 -4.45 -5.91
N ASN A 79 -2.71 -4.78 -6.67
CA ASN A 79 -2.01 -6.06 -6.63
C ASN A 79 -0.67 -6.01 -5.86
N ALA A 80 -0.40 -4.90 -5.15
CA ALA A 80 0.81 -4.70 -4.35
C ALA A 80 0.53 -4.74 -2.84
N GLY A 81 -0.42 -5.58 -2.44
CA GLY A 81 -0.81 -5.75 -1.04
C GLY A 81 -1.74 -4.66 -0.50
N GLY A 82 -1.75 -4.47 0.80
CA GLY A 82 -2.68 -3.60 1.52
C GLY A 82 -2.20 -2.16 1.74
N GLY A 83 -1.25 -1.67 0.95
CA GLY A 83 -0.62 -0.36 1.10
C GLY A 83 0.78 -0.42 1.72
N ALA A 84 1.66 0.49 1.32
CA ALA A 84 3.05 0.50 1.78
C ALA A 84 3.18 0.74 3.30
N ILE A 85 2.38 1.66 3.85
CA ILE A 85 2.42 2.01 5.28
C ILE A 85 2.07 0.82 6.18
N PRO A 86 0.94 0.10 6.00
CA PRO A 86 0.62 -1.05 6.84
C PRO A 86 1.59 -2.21 6.66
N GLN A 87 2.24 -2.35 5.52
CA GLN A 87 3.22 -3.40 5.25
C GLN A 87 4.63 -3.08 5.75
N THR A 88 4.90 -1.84 6.15
CA THR A 88 6.22 -1.42 6.65
C THR A 88 6.33 -1.70 8.14
N ALA A 89 7.29 -2.53 8.55
CA ALA A 89 7.57 -2.84 9.95
C ALA A 89 8.48 -1.78 10.61
N ASP A 90 9.42 -1.20 9.86
CA ASP A 90 10.35 -0.19 10.36
C ASP A 90 9.64 1.13 10.69
N ALA A 91 9.74 1.57 11.95
CA ALA A 91 9.03 2.75 12.45
C ALA A 91 9.47 4.05 11.75
N ALA A 92 10.76 4.20 11.45
CA ALA A 92 11.30 5.40 10.78
C ALA A 92 10.79 5.49 9.33
N THR A 93 10.84 4.37 8.60
CA THR A 93 10.30 4.29 7.25
C THR A 93 8.78 4.52 7.24
N LYS A 94 8.06 3.91 8.16
CA LYS A 94 6.60 4.12 8.30
C LYS A 94 6.27 5.61 8.53
N ALA A 95 7.01 6.30 9.39
CA ALA A 95 6.82 7.73 9.65
C ALA A 95 7.08 8.56 8.38
N LYS A 96 8.13 8.24 7.62
CA LYS A 96 8.44 8.90 6.33
C LYS A 96 7.31 8.70 5.31
N LEU A 97 6.81 7.47 5.16
CA LEU A 97 5.69 7.17 4.25
C LEU A 97 4.39 7.87 4.66
N THR A 98 4.13 7.96 5.97
CA THR A 98 2.97 8.68 6.52
C THR A 98 3.07 10.18 6.22
N ALA A 99 4.25 10.77 6.37
CA ALA A 99 4.49 12.18 6.01
C ALA A 99 4.30 12.41 4.51
N ALA A 100 4.78 11.50 3.66
CA ALA A 100 4.58 11.57 2.20
C ALA A 100 3.08 11.50 1.83
N ALA A 101 2.31 10.60 2.46
CA ALA A 101 0.86 10.51 2.24
C ALA A 101 0.13 11.80 2.68
N THR A 102 0.54 12.40 3.80
CA THR A 102 -0.01 13.67 4.28
C THR A 102 0.27 14.81 3.29
N GLN A 103 1.48 14.89 2.77
CA GLN A 103 1.83 15.89 1.75
C GLN A 103 1.07 15.66 0.44
N ALA A 104 0.93 14.41 -0.01
CA ALA A 104 0.15 14.11 -1.21
C ALA A 104 -1.32 14.54 -1.06
N LYS A 105 -1.94 14.31 0.10
CA LYS A 105 -3.30 14.80 0.41
C LYS A 105 -3.38 16.33 0.38
N ALA A 106 -2.37 17.04 0.90
CA ALA A 106 -2.31 18.50 0.82
C ALA A 106 -2.21 19.00 -0.64
N GLY A 107 -1.47 18.28 -1.49
CA GLY A 107 -1.39 18.57 -2.92
C GLY A 107 -2.71 18.38 -3.65
N ILE A 108 -3.50 17.35 -3.29
CA ILE A 108 -4.83 17.12 -3.84
C ILE A 108 -5.80 18.27 -3.46
N ALA A 109 -5.70 18.77 -2.23
CA ALA A 109 -6.52 19.88 -1.75
C ALA A 109 -6.13 21.24 -2.34
N ASN A 110 -5.00 21.35 -3.02
CA ASN A 110 -4.49 22.60 -3.55
C ASN A 110 -5.01 22.86 -4.97
N ALA A 111 -5.75 23.93 -5.17
CA ALA A 111 -6.25 24.32 -6.48
C ALA A 111 -5.20 25.01 -7.38
N ASP A 112 -4.09 25.50 -6.82
CA ASP A 112 -2.98 26.06 -7.58
C ASP A 112 -2.11 24.92 -8.18
N MET A 113 -2.08 24.87 -9.51
CA MET A 113 -1.38 23.82 -10.22
C MET A 113 0.14 23.83 -9.95
N ALA A 114 0.77 24.99 -9.87
CA ALA A 114 2.21 25.08 -9.66
C ALA A 114 2.59 24.59 -8.24
N ALA A 115 1.79 24.96 -7.24
CA ALA A 115 1.98 24.53 -5.87
C ALA A 115 1.69 23.01 -5.71
N ALA A 116 0.64 22.51 -6.33
CA ALA A 116 0.32 21.06 -6.32
C ALA A 116 1.43 20.24 -6.98
N LYS A 117 1.95 20.67 -8.12
CA LYS A 117 3.09 20.05 -8.81
C LYS A 117 4.37 20.08 -7.98
N LYS A 118 4.64 21.21 -7.30
CA LYS A 118 5.78 21.29 -6.38
C LYS A 118 5.63 20.26 -5.26
N THR A 119 4.46 20.19 -4.65
CA THR A 119 4.18 19.19 -3.62
C THR A 119 4.40 17.76 -4.15
N ALA A 120 3.96 17.46 -5.36
CA ALA A 120 4.19 16.16 -5.99
C ALA A 120 5.68 15.85 -6.18
N SER A 121 6.47 16.83 -6.58
CA SER A 121 7.94 16.70 -6.69
C SER A 121 8.60 16.43 -5.34
N ASP A 122 8.17 17.14 -4.29
CA ASP A 122 8.67 16.95 -2.93
C ASP A 122 8.31 15.54 -2.42
N VAL A 123 7.07 15.07 -2.66
CA VAL A 123 6.63 13.70 -2.33
C VAL A 123 7.46 12.66 -3.08
N GLN A 124 7.74 12.86 -4.37
CA GLN A 124 8.61 11.95 -5.12
C GLN A 124 9.99 11.84 -4.48
N ALA A 125 10.58 12.97 -4.05
CA ALA A 125 11.89 12.98 -3.39
C ALA A 125 11.87 12.23 -2.05
N MET A 126 10.77 12.31 -1.31
CA MET A 126 10.59 11.55 -0.06
C MET A 126 10.50 10.05 -0.27
N LEU A 127 10.02 9.59 -1.42
CA LEU A 127 9.78 8.17 -1.71
C LEU A 127 10.98 7.48 -2.39
N LYS A 128 12.00 8.21 -2.75
CA LYS A 128 13.28 7.70 -3.27
C LYS A 128 14.29 7.55 -2.15
#